data_e478d96158afb787446c39a8fa87b9e7
#
_entry.id   e478d96158afb787446c39a8fa87b9e7
#
_cell.length_a   1.000
_cell.length_b   1.000
_cell.length_c   1.000
_cell.angle_alpha   90.00
_cell.angle_beta   90.00
_cell.angle_gamma   90.00
#
_symmetry.space_group_name_H-M   'P 1'
#
loop_
_entity.id
_entity.type
_entity.pdbx_description
1 polymer ?
#
loop_
_entity_poly.entity_id
_entity_poly.type
_entity_poly.pdbx_seq_one_letter_code
_entity_poly.pdbx_strand_id
1 'polypeptide(L)'
;MNPWQHLEKVRQKSSRLWLGLMSGTSLDGLDIALVEVGGSGSSTKISLKAFASPPYPAEWQHCLQHCTNPREVSAIELGQLHIGLGSHWAEIVLQQLYEWHIDPKSIDAVASHGQTVLHLPPESSLRAYLPKTFPNQLSATWQLGDADQLAQRIGLPVVSDFRMKDLASGGTGAPLLPYLDFLLFNKIGVERVVHNLGGISNLTFLPGSDNSAKVLAFDTGPANLLLDIGMQHSGTGELYDKDGQTAAKGKANNRLLNEWLKHPFLNLKPPKSSGREEFGSELMRTW
;
A
#
# COMPACT_ATOMS: atom_id res chain seq x y z
N MET A 1 24.35 20.75 -1.42
CA MET A 1 23.39 21.81 -1.02
C MET A 1 22.95 21.49 0.39
N ASN A 2 22.80 22.50 1.28
CA ASN A 2 22.24 22.26 2.62
C ASN A 2 20.80 21.74 2.48
N PRO A 3 20.42 20.62 3.12
CA PRO A 3 19.06 20.04 3.01
C PRO A 3 17.94 21.04 3.34
N TRP A 4 18.14 21.90 4.32
CA TRP A 4 17.16 22.94 4.69
C TRP A 4 16.95 23.98 3.61
N GLN A 5 18.00 24.37 2.91
CA GLN A 5 17.90 25.31 1.78
C GLN A 5 17.18 24.67 0.59
N HIS A 6 17.37 23.37 0.37
CA HIS A 6 16.65 22.65 -0.66
C HIS A 6 15.15 22.60 -0.34
N LEU A 7 14.78 22.17 0.88
CA LEU A 7 13.38 22.11 1.31
C LEU A 7 12.68 23.48 1.24
N GLU A 8 13.38 24.55 1.62
CA GLU A 8 12.81 25.90 1.51
C GLU A 8 12.55 26.30 0.05
N LYS A 9 13.46 25.97 -0.88
CA LYS A 9 13.23 26.18 -2.32
C LYS A 9 12.03 25.38 -2.84
N VAL A 10 11.92 24.11 -2.43
CA VAL A 10 10.77 23.25 -2.80
C VAL A 10 9.47 23.84 -2.26
N ARG A 11 9.47 24.33 -1.03
CA ARG A 11 8.29 24.97 -0.41
C ARG A 11 7.80 26.21 -1.18
N GLN A 12 8.70 26.98 -1.75
CA GLN A 12 8.39 28.22 -2.50
C GLN A 12 7.90 27.98 -3.93
N LYS A 13 8.05 26.75 -4.47
CA LYS A 13 7.58 26.43 -5.83
C LYS A 13 6.05 26.41 -5.91
N SER A 14 5.51 26.96 -6.97
CA SER A 14 4.08 26.87 -7.30
C SER A 14 3.67 25.46 -7.76
N SER A 15 4.61 24.75 -8.36
CA SER A 15 4.47 23.35 -8.77
C SER A 15 5.73 22.56 -8.42
N ARG A 16 5.58 21.33 -7.99
CA ARG A 16 6.66 20.47 -7.51
C ARG A 16 6.63 19.14 -8.24
N LEU A 17 7.80 18.65 -8.62
CA LEU A 17 7.94 17.33 -9.27
C LEU A 17 8.32 16.30 -8.22
N TRP A 18 7.45 15.33 -7.98
CA TRP A 18 7.60 14.28 -7.00
C TRP A 18 7.76 12.93 -7.67
N LEU A 19 8.58 12.09 -7.07
CA LEU A 19 8.65 10.68 -7.41
C LEU A 19 7.97 9.86 -6.31
N GLY A 20 6.87 9.21 -6.62
CA GLY A 20 6.17 8.30 -5.71
C GLY A 20 6.65 6.86 -5.90
N LEU A 21 6.96 6.17 -4.80
CA LEU A 21 7.36 4.77 -4.78
C LEU A 21 6.37 3.96 -3.95
N MET A 22 5.83 2.88 -4.53
CA MET A 22 4.91 1.98 -3.86
C MET A 22 5.30 0.53 -4.13
N SER A 23 5.45 -0.25 -3.08
CA SER A 23 5.53 -1.71 -3.16
C SER A 23 4.31 -2.29 -2.45
N GLY A 24 3.45 -2.94 -3.22
CA GLY A 24 2.15 -3.44 -2.76
C GLY A 24 2.24 -4.80 -2.06
N THR A 25 1.10 -5.26 -1.57
CA THR A 25 0.96 -6.58 -0.93
C THR A 25 1.05 -7.74 -1.92
N SER A 26 0.98 -7.48 -3.24
CA SER A 26 1.20 -8.47 -4.30
C SER A 26 2.66 -8.94 -4.38
N LEU A 27 3.61 -8.12 -3.91
CA LEU A 27 5.06 -8.42 -3.91
C LEU A 27 5.62 -8.65 -5.33
N ASP A 28 5.01 -8.07 -6.33
CA ASP A 28 5.32 -8.28 -7.74
C ASP A 28 6.35 -7.30 -8.30
N GLY A 29 6.45 -6.10 -7.72
CA GLY A 29 7.37 -5.08 -8.21
C GLY A 29 7.34 -3.78 -7.41
N LEU A 30 8.01 -2.78 -7.95
CA LEU A 30 8.03 -1.42 -7.44
C LEU A 30 7.29 -0.49 -8.41
N ASP A 31 6.15 0.03 -7.99
CA ASP A 31 5.48 1.10 -8.74
C ASP A 31 6.21 2.42 -8.56
N ILE A 32 6.51 3.08 -9.67
CA ILE A 32 7.22 4.35 -9.75
C ILE A 32 6.35 5.34 -10.52
N ALA A 33 5.92 6.40 -9.85
CA ALA A 33 5.11 7.44 -10.46
C ALA A 33 5.81 8.78 -10.38
N LEU A 34 6.09 9.40 -11.53
CA LEU A 34 6.53 10.79 -11.58
C LEU A 34 5.32 11.69 -11.70
N VAL A 35 5.10 12.54 -10.70
CA VAL A 35 3.92 13.39 -10.62
C VAL A 35 4.30 14.85 -10.41
N GLU A 36 3.62 15.73 -11.10
CA GLU A 36 3.66 17.17 -10.83
C GLU A 36 2.51 17.54 -9.91
N VAL A 37 2.83 18.19 -8.79
CA VAL A 37 1.87 18.61 -7.77
C VAL A 37 1.90 20.11 -7.63
N GLY A 38 0.80 20.76 -8.00
CA GLY A 38 0.58 22.19 -7.82
C GLY A 38 -0.44 22.48 -6.72
N GLY A 39 -0.40 23.70 -6.17
CA GLY A 39 -1.33 24.12 -5.11
C GLY A 39 -1.07 23.45 -3.76
N SER A 40 -2.09 23.51 -2.88
CA SER A 40 -2.09 22.87 -1.56
C SER A 40 -3.50 22.71 -1.01
N GLY A 41 -3.71 21.77 -0.07
CA GLY A 41 -5.04 21.48 0.48
C GLY A 41 -6.06 21.17 -0.60
N SER A 42 -7.25 21.76 -0.54
CA SER A 42 -8.33 21.57 -1.53
C SER A 42 -8.03 22.13 -2.92
N SER A 43 -7.00 22.98 -3.07
CA SER A 43 -6.56 23.50 -4.37
C SER A 43 -5.47 22.64 -5.03
N THR A 44 -5.12 21.50 -4.44
CA THR A 44 -4.11 20.59 -4.99
C THR A 44 -4.51 20.10 -6.38
N LYS A 45 -3.55 20.17 -7.30
CA LYS A 45 -3.66 19.63 -8.66
C LYS A 45 -2.54 18.64 -8.87
N ILE A 46 -2.86 17.48 -9.40
CA ILE A 46 -1.90 16.41 -9.65
C ILE A 46 -1.93 16.06 -11.13
N SER A 47 -0.75 15.96 -11.73
CA SER A 47 -0.56 15.52 -13.12
C SER A 47 0.47 14.41 -13.16
N LEU A 48 0.07 13.22 -13.59
CA LEU A 48 0.98 12.11 -13.85
C LEU A 48 1.83 12.42 -15.09
N LYS A 49 3.15 12.38 -14.96
CA LYS A 49 4.11 12.64 -16.05
C LYS A 49 4.67 11.36 -16.61
N ALA A 50 4.97 10.37 -15.75
CA ALA A 50 5.45 9.05 -16.16
C ALA A 50 5.05 8.02 -15.10
N PHE A 51 4.93 6.77 -15.52
CA PHE A 51 4.66 5.63 -14.64
C PHE A 51 5.38 4.39 -15.16
N ALA A 52 5.93 3.61 -14.24
CA ALA A 52 6.48 2.28 -14.51
C ALA A 52 6.23 1.37 -13.30
N SER A 53 6.19 0.07 -13.57
CA SER A 53 6.04 -0.97 -12.55
C SER A 53 7.05 -2.10 -12.84
N PRO A 54 8.36 -1.83 -12.69
CA PRO A 54 9.38 -2.86 -12.88
C PRO A 54 9.19 -4.01 -11.89
N PRO A 55 9.14 -5.26 -12.39
CA PRO A 55 8.94 -6.42 -11.54
C PRO A 55 10.17 -6.72 -10.68
N TYR A 56 9.95 -7.30 -9.50
CA TYR A 56 11.05 -7.83 -8.71
C TYR A 56 11.63 -9.11 -9.33
N PRO A 57 12.96 -9.29 -9.28
CA PRO A 57 13.57 -10.61 -9.49
C PRO A 57 12.98 -11.65 -8.53
N ALA A 58 12.90 -12.91 -8.98
CA ALA A 58 12.27 -13.99 -8.21
C ALA A 58 12.88 -14.17 -6.80
N GLU A 59 14.16 -13.94 -6.65
CA GLU A 59 14.85 -13.99 -5.35
C GLU A 59 14.33 -12.93 -4.37
N TRP A 60 14.05 -11.69 -4.83
CA TRP A 60 13.48 -10.63 -4.02
C TRP A 60 12.03 -10.95 -3.65
N GLN A 61 11.24 -11.44 -4.61
CA GLN A 61 9.85 -11.86 -4.34
C GLN A 61 9.82 -12.93 -3.23
N HIS A 62 10.70 -13.93 -3.32
CA HIS A 62 10.79 -15.00 -2.32
C HIS A 62 11.16 -14.47 -0.93
N CYS A 63 12.18 -13.60 -0.83
CA CYS A 63 12.55 -12.96 0.43
C CYS A 63 11.43 -12.13 1.02
N LEU A 64 10.75 -11.32 0.20
CA LEU A 64 9.62 -10.50 0.64
C LEU A 64 8.45 -11.37 1.11
N GLN A 65 8.13 -12.43 0.38
CA GLN A 65 7.06 -13.35 0.75
C GLN A 65 7.35 -14.04 2.10
N HIS A 66 8.59 -14.48 2.33
CA HIS A 66 9.00 -15.01 3.62
C HIS A 66 8.80 -13.99 4.75
N CYS A 67 9.16 -12.72 4.52
CA CYS A 67 9.03 -11.66 5.51
C CYS A 67 7.59 -11.21 5.82
N THR A 68 6.59 -11.67 5.07
CA THR A 68 5.17 -11.43 5.41
C THR A 68 4.64 -12.36 6.51
N ASN A 69 5.41 -13.39 6.92
CA ASN A 69 5.06 -14.24 8.05
C ASN A 69 5.80 -13.79 9.33
N PRO A 70 5.20 -12.94 10.18
CA PRO A 70 5.90 -12.33 11.30
C PRO A 70 6.33 -13.32 12.40
N ARG A 71 5.91 -14.60 12.33
CA ARG A 71 6.28 -15.64 13.29
C ARG A 71 7.55 -16.40 12.90
N GLU A 72 7.95 -16.33 11.64
CA GLU A 72 9.05 -17.11 11.06
C GLU A 72 10.29 -16.28 10.76
N VAL A 73 10.18 -14.95 10.85
CA VAL A 73 11.23 -14.01 10.46
C VAL A 73 11.99 -13.47 11.67
N SER A 74 13.30 -13.49 11.59
CA SER A 74 14.18 -12.91 12.61
C SER A 74 14.35 -11.40 12.43
N ALA A 75 14.69 -10.70 13.53
CA ALA A 75 15.02 -9.29 13.48
C ALA A 75 16.26 -9.00 12.59
N ILE A 76 17.16 -9.97 12.45
CA ILE A 76 18.36 -9.87 11.58
C ILE A 76 17.91 -9.80 10.12
N GLU A 77 17.05 -10.72 9.70
CA GLU A 77 16.55 -10.76 8.32
C GLU A 77 15.77 -9.49 7.98
N LEU A 78 14.87 -9.04 8.86
CA LEU A 78 14.12 -7.80 8.66
C LEU A 78 15.03 -6.58 8.56
N GLY A 79 16.04 -6.48 9.43
CA GLY A 79 17.01 -5.38 9.41
C GLY A 79 17.84 -5.36 8.12
N GLN A 80 18.36 -6.50 7.69
CA GLN A 80 19.12 -6.60 6.45
C GLN A 80 18.25 -6.33 5.22
N LEU A 81 17.04 -6.87 5.19
CA LEU A 81 16.11 -6.65 4.08
C LEU A 81 15.66 -5.19 4.01
N HIS A 82 15.44 -4.53 5.15
CA HIS A 82 15.11 -3.10 5.21
C HIS A 82 16.15 -2.25 4.47
N ILE A 83 17.43 -2.42 4.82
CA ILE A 83 18.55 -1.73 4.16
C ILE A 83 18.70 -2.16 2.70
N GLY A 84 18.63 -3.47 2.44
CA GLY A 84 18.76 -4.04 1.09
C GLY A 84 17.71 -3.52 0.12
N LEU A 85 16.45 -3.44 0.54
CA LEU A 85 15.35 -2.91 -0.27
C LEU A 85 15.56 -1.43 -0.61
N GLY A 86 15.92 -0.60 0.36
CA GLY A 86 16.19 0.81 0.11
C GLY A 86 17.28 1.00 -0.95
N SER A 87 18.35 0.19 -0.87
CA SER A 87 19.45 0.19 -1.85
C SER A 87 18.98 -0.28 -3.22
N HIS A 88 18.27 -1.39 -3.28
CA HIS A 88 17.77 -1.97 -4.54
C HIS A 88 16.77 -1.06 -5.25
N TRP A 89 15.86 -0.44 -4.49
CA TRP A 89 14.91 0.52 -5.06
C TRP A 89 15.60 1.76 -5.63
N ALA A 90 16.68 2.23 -4.99
CA ALA A 90 17.45 3.34 -5.55
C ALA A 90 18.04 2.99 -6.91
N GLU A 91 18.54 1.77 -7.10
CA GLU A 91 19.04 1.27 -8.39
C GLU A 91 17.95 1.21 -9.44
N ILE A 92 16.79 0.63 -9.09
CA ILE A 92 15.61 0.57 -9.97
C ILE A 92 15.16 1.99 -10.38
N VAL A 93 15.08 2.91 -9.42
CA VAL A 93 14.67 4.30 -9.66
C VAL A 93 15.64 5.00 -10.60
N LEU A 94 16.95 4.90 -10.35
CA LEU A 94 17.96 5.54 -11.19
C LEU A 94 17.95 4.98 -12.62
N GLN A 95 17.78 3.67 -12.77
CA GLN A 95 17.60 3.04 -14.06
C GLN A 95 16.34 3.55 -14.77
N GLN A 96 15.22 3.63 -14.06
CA GLN A 96 13.96 4.09 -14.64
C GLN A 96 14.00 5.57 -15.04
N LEU A 97 14.64 6.42 -14.25
CA LEU A 97 14.85 7.83 -14.61
C LEU A 97 15.73 7.99 -15.85
N TYR A 98 16.76 7.14 -15.98
CA TYR A 98 17.59 7.09 -17.19
C TYR A 98 16.76 6.71 -18.43
N GLU A 99 15.91 5.69 -18.32
CA GLU A 99 15.02 5.26 -19.42
C GLU A 99 13.99 6.34 -19.81
N TRP A 100 13.51 7.10 -18.84
CA TRP A 100 12.61 8.23 -19.08
C TRP A 100 13.34 9.50 -19.59
N HIS A 101 14.67 9.48 -19.65
CA HIS A 101 15.51 10.64 -19.97
C HIS A 101 15.28 11.84 -19.01
N ILE A 102 15.09 11.55 -17.72
CA ILE A 102 14.84 12.54 -16.69
C ILE A 102 16.07 12.68 -15.81
N ASP A 103 16.56 13.91 -15.68
CA ASP A 103 17.64 14.24 -14.72
C ASP A 103 17.08 14.17 -13.30
N PRO A 104 17.64 13.32 -12.39
CA PRO A 104 17.25 13.29 -10.99
C PRO A 104 17.22 14.67 -10.32
N LYS A 105 18.09 15.58 -10.71
CA LYS A 105 18.14 16.96 -10.17
C LYS A 105 16.91 17.81 -10.49
N SER A 106 16.11 17.40 -11.48
CA SER A 106 14.84 18.07 -11.80
C SER A 106 13.71 17.70 -10.83
N ILE A 107 13.88 16.63 -10.05
CA ILE A 107 12.91 16.13 -9.08
C ILE A 107 13.12 16.82 -7.73
N ASP A 108 12.04 17.21 -7.10
CA ASP A 108 12.08 17.96 -5.84
C ASP A 108 12.21 17.08 -4.60
N ALA A 109 11.54 15.91 -4.62
CA ALA A 109 11.61 14.93 -3.54
C ALA A 109 11.04 13.58 -3.99
N VAL A 110 11.33 12.55 -3.20
CA VAL A 110 10.78 11.21 -3.32
C VAL A 110 9.79 10.98 -2.17
N ALA A 111 8.67 10.35 -2.46
CA ALA A 111 7.71 9.86 -1.47
C ALA A 111 7.71 8.33 -1.51
N SER A 112 8.20 7.67 -0.47
CA SER A 112 8.30 6.21 -0.41
C SER A 112 7.30 5.64 0.60
N HIS A 113 6.38 4.80 0.12
CA HIS A 113 5.46 4.06 0.99
C HIS A 113 6.19 2.96 1.78
N GLY A 114 7.22 2.38 1.20
CA GLY A 114 7.83 1.16 1.72
C GLY A 114 7.04 -0.11 1.35
N GLN A 115 7.58 -1.28 1.74
CA GLN A 115 6.93 -2.58 1.62
C GLN A 115 6.33 -2.99 2.96
N THR A 116 5.03 -3.08 3.04
CA THR A 116 4.35 -3.51 4.28
C THR A 116 4.63 -4.99 4.57
N VAL A 117 5.25 -5.25 5.71
CA VAL A 117 5.50 -6.60 6.24
C VAL A 117 4.69 -6.88 7.50
N LEU A 118 4.22 -5.83 8.17
CA LEU A 118 3.38 -5.94 9.35
C LEU A 118 2.30 -4.86 9.31
N HIS A 119 1.05 -5.24 9.59
CA HIS A 119 -0.04 -4.33 9.90
C HIS A 119 -0.96 -5.00 10.90
N LEU A 120 -1.02 -4.45 12.10
CA LEU A 120 -1.84 -4.96 13.21
C LEU A 120 -2.85 -3.88 13.61
N PRO A 121 -4.12 -4.00 13.22
CA PRO A 121 -5.17 -3.15 13.72
C PRO A 121 -5.43 -3.42 15.22
N PRO A 122 -6.16 -2.56 15.94
CA PRO A 122 -6.42 -2.70 17.38
C PRO A 122 -7.09 -4.03 17.74
N GLU A 123 -7.92 -4.56 16.83
CA GLU A 123 -8.69 -5.79 17.01
C GLU A 123 -7.88 -7.06 16.75
N SER A 124 -6.64 -6.95 16.24
CA SER A 124 -5.79 -8.09 15.94
C SER A 124 -5.64 -9.03 17.13
N SER A 125 -5.72 -10.32 16.90
CA SER A 125 -5.45 -11.36 17.90
C SER A 125 -3.96 -11.57 18.19
N LEU A 126 -3.09 -11.08 17.29
CA LEU A 126 -1.65 -11.14 17.47
C LEU A 126 -1.22 -10.20 18.60
N ARG A 127 -0.42 -10.72 19.52
CA ARG A 127 0.10 -9.95 20.67
C ARG A 127 1.61 -10.14 20.77
N ALA A 128 2.30 -9.03 21.04
CA ALA A 128 3.70 -9.06 21.42
C ALA A 128 3.84 -9.30 22.93
N TYR A 129 4.99 -9.80 23.35
CA TYR A 129 5.37 -9.85 24.74
C TYR A 129 5.80 -8.44 25.19
N LEU A 130 4.84 -7.71 25.79
CA LEU A 130 5.03 -6.33 26.23
C LEU A 130 4.80 -6.22 27.75
N PRO A 131 5.41 -5.23 28.42
CA PRO A 131 5.13 -4.95 29.83
C PRO A 131 3.63 -4.72 30.07
N LYS A 132 3.10 -5.14 31.23
CA LYS A 132 1.69 -4.97 31.60
C LYS A 132 1.22 -3.50 31.64
N THR A 133 2.16 -2.57 31.71
CA THR A 133 1.90 -1.12 31.66
C THR A 133 1.59 -0.61 30.27
N PHE A 134 1.87 -1.41 29.23
CA PHE A 134 1.50 -1.05 27.85
C PHE A 134 0.00 -1.28 27.64
N PRO A 135 -0.65 -0.45 26.81
CA PRO A 135 -2.03 -0.67 26.41
C PRO A 135 -2.21 -2.06 25.78
N ASN A 136 -3.28 -2.76 26.12
CA ASN A 136 -3.54 -4.11 25.63
C ASN A 136 -3.85 -4.17 24.10
N GLN A 137 -4.17 -3.01 23.52
CA GLN A 137 -4.57 -2.88 22.12
C GLN A 137 -3.74 -1.78 21.46
N LEU A 138 -2.52 -2.13 21.04
CA LEU A 138 -1.69 -1.24 20.25
C LEU A 138 -1.78 -1.65 18.77
N SER A 139 -2.19 -0.71 17.95
CA SER A 139 -1.98 -0.81 16.50
C SER A 139 -0.49 -0.76 16.21
N ALA A 140 -0.03 -1.56 15.26
CA ALA A 140 1.34 -1.53 14.79
C ALA A 140 1.37 -1.69 13.28
N THR A 141 2.30 -1.02 12.64
CA THR A 141 2.54 -1.20 11.20
C THR A 141 4.02 -1.07 10.93
N TRP A 142 4.53 -1.83 9.97
CA TRP A 142 5.93 -1.71 9.57
C TRP A 142 6.08 -1.87 8.08
N GLN A 143 6.73 -0.89 7.48
CA GLN A 143 7.09 -0.85 6.09
C GLN A 143 8.61 -0.93 5.97
N LEU A 144 9.12 -1.89 5.20
CA LEU A 144 10.54 -2.02 4.89
C LEU A 144 10.91 -1.16 3.67
N GLY A 145 12.21 -0.93 3.48
CA GLY A 145 12.75 -0.07 2.42
C GLY A 145 13.27 1.24 3.01
N ASP A 146 14.53 1.20 3.44
CA ASP A 146 15.18 2.28 4.17
C ASP A 146 15.25 3.57 3.36
N ALA A 147 14.67 4.65 3.90
CA ALA A 147 14.57 5.93 3.24
C ALA A 147 15.93 6.67 3.15
N ASP A 148 16.85 6.42 4.09
CA ASP A 148 18.18 7.03 4.05
C ASP A 148 19.04 6.41 2.95
N GLN A 149 18.89 5.09 2.68
CA GLN A 149 19.52 4.45 1.52
C GLN A 149 19.01 5.04 0.20
N LEU A 150 17.70 5.25 0.10
CA LEU A 150 17.10 5.93 -1.06
C LEU A 150 17.67 7.35 -1.20
N ALA A 151 17.60 8.15 -0.15
CA ALA A 151 18.02 9.55 -0.16
C ALA A 151 19.51 9.69 -0.53
N GLN A 152 20.37 8.87 0.07
CA GLN A 152 21.81 8.91 -0.15
C GLN A 152 22.20 8.52 -1.57
N ARG A 153 21.53 7.51 -2.15
CA ARG A 153 21.86 6.99 -3.48
C ARG A 153 21.26 7.81 -4.62
N ILE A 154 20.02 8.28 -4.46
CA ILE A 154 19.36 9.11 -5.48
C ILE A 154 19.80 10.57 -5.38
N GLY A 155 20.25 11.02 -4.20
CA GLY A 155 20.66 12.40 -3.95
C GLY A 155 19.48 13.37 -3.78
N LEU A 156 18.29 12.88 -3.39
CA LEU A 156 17.08 13.65 -3.19
C LEU A 156 16.51 13.45 -1.77
N PRO A 157 15.79 14.43 -1.22
CA PRO A 157 15.03 14.23 0.01
C PRO A 157 14.00 13.13 -0.17
N VAL A 158 13.83 12.26 0.84
CA VAL A 158 12.82 11.21 0.87
C VAL A 158 11.85 11.46 2.01
N VAL A 159 10.55 11.34 1.73
CA VAL A 159 9.47 11.33 2.73
C VAL A 159 8.93 9.92 2.82
N SER A 160 8.87 9.38 4.04
CA SER A 160 8.46 7.99 4.31
C SER A 160 7.58 7.90 5.57
N ASP A 161 7.27 6.67 6.01
CA ASP A 161 6.56 6.38 7.26
C ASP A 161 5.16 7.00 7.39
N PHE A 162 4.45 7.12 6.28
CA PHE A 162 3.10 7.70 6.23
C PHE A 162 2.13 7.01 7.19
N ARG A 163 2.17 5.68 7.29
CA ARG A 163 1.31 4.88 8.16
C ARG A 163 1.64 5.08 9.63
N MET A 164 2.93 5.16 9.98
CA MET A 164 3.38 5.44 11.34
C MET A 164 2.93 6.84 11.79
N LYS A 165 2.92 7.81 10.88
CA LYS A 165 2.42 9.16 11.17
C LYS A 165 0.93 9.17 11.49
N ASP A 166 0.14 8.38 10.77
CA ASP A 166 -1.29 8.23 11.03
C ASP A 166 -1.55 7.58 12.40
N LEU A 167 -0.84 6.48 12.72
CA LEU A 167 -0.89 5.86 14.05
C LEU A 167 -0.54 6.85 15.16
N ALA A 168 0.53 7.62 14.99
CA ALA A 168 0.94 8.62 15.96
C ALA A 168 -0.09 9.74 16.16
N SER A 169 -0.99 9.92 15.20
CA SER A 169 -2.10 10.88 15.26
C SER A 169 -3.41 10.25 15.79
N GLY A 170 -3.37 8.99 16.25
CA GLY A 170 -4.54 8.26 16.76
C GLY A 170 -5.35 7.51 15.70
N GLY A 171 -4.85 7.44 14.46
CA GLY A 171 -5.42 6.62 13.39
C GLY A 171 -5.05 5.15 13.48
N THR A 172 -5.41 4.37 12.46
CA THR A 172 -5.16 2.93 12.37
C THR A 172 -4.04 2.56 11.38
N GLY A 173 -3.43 3.57 10.72
CA GLY A 173 -2.40 3.38 9.71
C GLY A 173 -2.93 2.98 8.33
N ALA A 174 -4.22 2.73 8.20
CA ALA A 174 -4.93 2.44 6.95
C ALA A 174 -6.42 2.78 7.11
N PRO A 175 -7.11 3.18 6.01
CA PRO A 175 -6.57 3.48 4.68
C PRO A 175 -5.90 4.86 4.60
N LEU A 176 -4.95 5.06 3.69
CA LEU A 176 -4.28 6.37 3.48
C LEU A 176 -4.85 7.15 2.28
N LEU A 177 -5.51 6.47 1.34
CA LEU A 177 -5.98 7.05 0.09
C LEU A 177 -7.23 7.95 0.18
N PRO A 178 -8.11 7.88 1.19
CA PRO A 178 -9.39 8.58 1.19
C PRO A 178 -9.28 10.09 1.01
N TYR A 179 -8.23 10.71 1.52
CA TYR A 179 -7.99 12.14 1.32
C TYR A 179 -7.62 12.45 -0.14
N LEU A 180 -6.81 11.60 -0.76
CA LEU A 180 -6.46 11.74 -2.17
C LEU A 180 -7.69 11.48 -3.05
N ASP A 181 -8.48 10.46 -2.75
CA ASP A 181 -9.75 10.19 -3.44
C ASP A 181 -10.68 11.40 -3.38
N PHE A 182 -10.78 12.05 -2.21
CA PHE A 182 -11.54 13.27 -2.05
C PHE A 182 -11.01 14.39 -2.93
N LEU A 183 -9.70 14.62 -2.98
CA LEU A 183 -9.11 15.68 -3.80
C LEU A 183 -9.31 15.45 -5.31
N LEU A 184 -9.21 14.19 -5.76
CA LEU A 184 -9.25 13.86 -7.19
C LEU A 184 -10.65 13.64 -7.73
N PHE A 185 -11.53 13.03 -6.95
CA PHE A 185 -12.79 12.48 -7.45
C PHE A 185 -14.04 13.11 -6.82
N ASN A 186 -13.90 13.89 -5.72
CA ASN A 186 -15.06 14.56 -5.15
C ASN A 186 -15.59 15.64 -6.09
N LYS A 187 -16.90 15.69 -6.22
CA LYS A 187 -17.60 16.70 -7.03
C LYS A 187 -18.84 17.17 -6.28
N ILE A 188 -18.93 18.47 -6.03
CA ILE A 188 -20.07 19.06 -5.33
C ILE A 188 -21.39 18.67 -6.00
N GLY A 189 -22.34 18.23 -5.19
CA GLY A 189 -23.68 17.79 -5.62
C GLY A 189 -23.72 16.37 -6.19
N VAL A 190 -22.61 15.62 -6.20
CA VAL A 190 -22.57 14.25 -6.73
C VAL A 190 -21.89 13.31 -5.72
N GLU A 191 -22.66 12.42 -5.14
CA GLU A 191 -22.11 11.31 -4.35
C GLU A 191 -21.37 10.33 -5.26
N ARG A 192 -20.20 9.85 -4.80
CA ARG A 192 -19.36 8.89 -5.53
C ARG A 192 -18.80 7.84 -4.61
N VAL A 193 -18.50 6.69 -5.19
CA VAL A 193 -17.71 5.64 -4.56
C VAL A 193 -16.48 5.38 -5.42
N VAL A 194 -15.32 5.47 -4.81
CA VAL A 194 -14.07 4.96 -5.38
C VAL A 194 -13.87 3.57 -4.82
N HIS A 195 -13.82 2.57 -5.68
CA HIS A 195 -13.73 1.16 -5.28
C HIS A 195 -12.41 0.57 -5.79
N ASN A 196 -11.58 0.11 -4.88
CA ASN A 196 -10.31 -0.54 -5.17
C ASN A 196 -10.44 -2.05 -4.97
N LEU A 197 -10.05 -2.82 -5.99
CA LEU A 197 -10.04 -4.29 -6.01
C LEU A 197 -8.59 -4.79 -6.06
N GLY A 198 -7.88 -4.64 -4.94
CA GLY A 198 -6.55 -5.21 -4.73
C GLY A 198 -6.64 -6.66 -4.21
N GLY A 199 -5.70 -7.09 -3.36
CA GLY A 199 -5.82 -8.35 -2.63
C GLY A 199 -7.04 -8.36 -1.71
N ILE A 200 -7.22 -7.27 -0.97
CA ILE A 200 -8.43 -6.91 -0.21
C ILE A 200 -9.16 -5.82 -0.99
N SER A 201 -10.48 -5.91 -1.01
CA SER A 201 -11.37 -4.91 -1.59
C SER A 201 -11.65 -3.81 -0.56
N ASN A 202 -11.51 -2.54 -0.97
CA ASN A 202 -11.88 -1.40 -0.15
C ASN A 202 -12.59 -0.33 -0.96
N LEU A 203 -13.34 0.51 -0.29
CA LEU A 203 -14.03 1.62 -0.92
C LEU A 203 -13.86 2.91 -0.13
N THR A 204 -13.93 4.03 -0.87
CA THR A 204 -14.04 5.38 -0.33
C THR A 204 -15.36 6.00 -0.81
N PHE A 205 -16.24 6.33 0.11
CA PHE A 205 -17.46 7.10 -0.18
C PHE A 205 -17.15 8.60 -0.12
N LEU A 206 -17.49 9.31 -1.18
CA LEU A 206 -17.33 10.75 -1.36
C LEU A 206 -18.71 11.42 -1.33
N PRO A 207 -18.98 12.28 -0.34
CA PRO A 207 -20.34 12.77 -0.07
C PRO A 207 -20.84 13.85 -1.03
N GLY A 208 -20.07 14.25 -2.03
CA GLY A 208 -20.44 15.31 -2.96
C GLY A 208 -20.53 16.69 -2.29
N SER A 209 -19.81 16.91 -1.21
CA SER A 209 -19.71 18.17 -0.48
C SER A 209 -18.26 18.60 -0.33
N ASP A 210 -18.02 19.83 0.10
CA ASP A 210 -16.69 20.34 0.44
C ASP A 210 -16.17 19.86 1.82
N ASN A 211 -17.02 19.17 2.58
CA ASN A 211 -16.69 18.66 3.89
C ASN A 211 -16.03 17.28 3.81
N SER A 212 -14.70 17.25 3.86
CA SER A 212 -13.91 16.00 3.88
C SER A 212 -14.16 15.13 5.12
N ALA A 213 -14.67 15.68 6.22
CA ALA A 213 -15.00 14.92 7.43
C ALA A 213 -16.16 13.92 7.24
N LYS A 214 -16.92 14.04 6.14
CA LYS A 214 -17.97 13.09 5.76
C LYS A 214 -17.50 11.97 4.84
N VAL A 215 -16.22 11.95 4.46
CA VAL A 215 -15.64 10.86 3.69
C VAL A 215 -15.60 9.62 4.58
N LEU A 216 -16.10 8.51 4.06
CA LEU A 216 -16.08 7.22 4.73
C LEU A 216 -15.29 6.23 3.88
N ALA A 217 -14.30 5.59 4.49
CA ALA A 217 -13.52 4.55 3.82
C ALA A 217 -13.40 3.31 4.71
N PHE A 218 -13.46 2.13 4.09
CA PHE A 218 -13.39 0.86 4.80
C PHE A 218 -13.15 -0.30 3.83
N ASP A 219 -12.65 -1.42 4.38
CA ASP A 219 -12.50 -2.67 3.64
C ASP A 219 -13.84 -3.39 3.53
N THR A 220 -14.15 -3.87 2.34
CA THR A 220 -15.41 -4.55 2.05
C THR A 220 -15.31 -6.07 2.13
N GLY A 221 -14.09 -6.62 2.05
CA GLY A 221 -13.81 -8.05 2.12
C GLY A 221 -12.67 -8.47 1.19
N PRO A 222 -12.50 -9.77 0.96
CA PRO A 222 -11.48 -10.28 0.05
C PRO A 222 -11.79 -9.91 -1.41
N ALA A 223 -10.74 -9.75 -2.21
CA ALA A 223 -10.83 -9.61 -3.65
C ALA A 223 -9.85 -10.58 -4.33
N ASN A 224 -8.79 -10.10 -4.99
CA ASN A 224 -7.88 -10.96 -5.72
C ASN A 224 -7.12 -11.96 -4.83
N LEU A 225 -6.92 -11.64 -3.55
CA LEU A 225 -6.15 -12.49 -2.64
C LEU A 225 -6.66 -13.94 -2.60
N LEU A 226 -7.98 -14.15 -2.49
CA LEU A 226 -8.54 -15.50 -2.47
C LEU A 226 -8.50 -16.17 -3.86
N LEU A 227 -8.64 -15.38 -4.94
CA LEU A 227 -8.50 -15.88 -6.30
C LEU A 227 -7.07 -16.38 -6.56
N ASP A 228 -6.07 -15.60 -6.16
CA ASP A 228 -4.66 -15.94 -6.34
C ASP A 228 -4.28 -17.17 -5.50
N ILE A 229 -4.73 -17.25 -4.24
CA ILE A 229 -4.52 -18.42 -3.40
C ILE A 229 -5.19 -19.66 -4.04
N GLY A 230 -6.40 -19.52 -4.58
CA GLY A 230 -7.09 -20.58 -5.31
C GLY A 230 -6.29 -21.09 -6.51
N MET A 231 -5.73 -20.18 -7.30
CA MET A 231 -4.89 -20.54 -8.44
C MET A 231 -3.61 -21.25 -8.01
N GLN A 232 -2.91 -20.77 -6.98
CA GLN A 232 -1.72 -21.40 -6.43
C GLN A 232 -1.97 -22.83 -5.94
N HIS A 233 -3.18 -23.14 -5.47
CA HIS A 233 -3.59 -24.49 -5.03
C HIS A 233 -4.23 -25.33 -6.14
N SER A 234 -4.45 -24.77 -7.34
CA SER A 234 -5.10 -25.46 -8.46
C SER A 234 -4.24 -26.58 -9.11
N GLY A 235 -2.94 -26.61 -8.81
CA GLY A 235 -1.98 -27.52 -9.44
C GLY A 235 -1.56 -27.10 -10.85
N THR A 236 -1.97 -25.94 -11.35
CA THR A 236 -1.57 -25.44 -12.67
C THR A 236 -0.17 -24.82 -12.70
N GLY A 237 0.39 -24.50 -11.53
CA GLY A 237 1.66 -23.75 -11.39
C GLY A 237 1.52 -22.23 -11.59
N GLU A 238 0.32 -21.73 -11.87
CA GLU A 238 0.05 -20.31 -12.04
C GLU A 238 -0.16 -19.62 -10.68
N LEU A 239 0.33 -18.39 -10.56
CA LEU A 239 0.20 -17.61 -9.31
C LEU A 239 -1.13 -16.87 -9.22
N TYR A 240 -1.76 -16.57 -10.33
CA TYR A 240 -3.04 -15.87 -10.44
C TYR A 240 -3.77 -16.27 -11.73
N ASP A 241 -5.07 -15.99 -11.81
CA ASP A 241 -5.89 -16.29 -12.99
C ASP A 241 -5.73 -15.18 -14.04
N LYS A 242 -4.77 -15.39 -14.97
CA LYS A 242 -4.48 -14.44 -16.02
C LYS A 242 -5.71 -14.20 -16.90
N ASP A 243 -6.12 -12.93 -16.99
CA ASP A 243 -7.28 -12.49 -17.78
C ASP A 243 -8.60 -13.22 -17.43
N GLY A 244 -8.70 -13.81 -16.24
CA GLY A 244 -9.88 -14.55 -15.79
C GLY A 244 -10.17 -15.82 -16.59
N GLN A 245 -9.17 -16.41 -17.25
CA GLN A 245 -9.35 -17.56 -18.16
C GLN A 245 -9.84 -18.83 -17.46
N THR A 246 -9.45 -19.03 -16.21
CA THR A 246 -9.90 -20.17 -15.40
C THR A 246 -11.31 -19.92 -14.88
N ALA A 247 -11.57 -18.73 -14.37
CA ALA A 247 -12.89 -18.33 -13.89
C ALA A 247 -13.95 -18.39 -15.00
N ALA A 248 -13.60 -17.99 -16.23
CA ALA A 248 -14.49 -18.03 -17.38
C ALA A 248 -14.96 -19.45 -17.78
N LYS A 249 -14.20 -20.48 -17.41
CA LYS A 249 -14.55 -21.89 -17.65
C LYS A 249 -15.44 -22.47 -16.55
N GLY A 250 -15.49 -21.82 -15.39
CA GLY A 250 -16.21 -22.25 -14.22
C GLY A 250 -17.69 -21.87 -14.23
N LYS A 251 -18.40 -22.35 -13.23
CA LYS A 251 -19.77 -21.93 -12.91
C LYS A 251 -19.83 -21.56 -11.44
N ALA A 252 -20.51 -20.45 -11.12
CA ALA A 252 -20.71 -20.02 -9.75
C ALA A 252 -21.43 -21.11 -8.93
N ASN A 253 -20.84 -21.46 -7.79
CA ASN A 253 -21.45 -22.36 -6.82
C ASN A 253 -22.22 -21.55 -5.78
N ASN A 254 -23.53 -21.39 -5.97
CA ASN A 254 -24.38 -20.59 -5.08
C ASN A 254 -24.41 -21.10 -3.63
N ARG A 255 -24.25 -22.41 -3.42
CA ARG A 255 -24.22 -22.99 -2.06
C ARG A 255 -22.96 -22.48 -1.34
N LEU A 256 -21.81 -22.60 -1.97
CA LEU A 256 -20.53 -22.14 -1.44
C LEU A 256 -20.52 -20.62 -1.23
N LEU A 257 -21.02 -19.87 -2.21
CA LEU A 257 -21.15 -18.42 -2.09
C LEU A 257 -21.98 -18.00 -0.87
N ASN A 258 -23.15 -18.64 -0.67
CA ASN A 258 -24.01 -18.35 0.48
C ASN A 258 -23.38 -18.74 1.82
N GLU A 259 -22.46 -19.67 1.83
CA GLU A 259 -21.67 -20.04 3.01
C GLU A 259 -20.61 -18.99 3.30
N TRP A 260 -19.87 -18.57 2.30
CA TRP A 260 -18.83 -17.53 2.42
C TRP A 260 -19.39 -16.17 2.82
N LEU A 261 -20.57 -15.79 2.33
CA LEU A 261 -21.27 -14.56 2.70
C LEU A 261 -21.69 -14.50 4.19
N LYS A 262 -21.62 -15.62 4.92
CA LYS A 262 -21.84 -15.64 6.38
C LYS A 262 -20.62 -15.25 7.18
N HIS A 263 -19.46 -15.01 6.55
CA HIS A 263 -18.24 -14.65 7.26
C HIS A 263 -18.48 -13.42 8.16
N PRO A 264 -18.08 -13.47 9.45
CA PRO A 264 -18.41 -12.44 10.43
C PRO A 264 -17.99 -11.03 10.00
N PHE A 265 -16.84 -10.89 9.38
CA PHE A 265 -16.33 -9.61 8.88
C PHE A 265 -17.32 -8.90 7.95
N LEU A 266 -18.01 -9.63 7.07
CA LEU A 266 -18.94 -9.04 6.11
C LEU A 266 -20.11 -8.34 6.78
N ASN A 267 -20.47 -8.78 8.01
CA ASN A 267 -21.58 -8.23 8.80
C ASN A 267 -21.15 -7.10 9.74
N LEU A 268 -19.85 -6.78 9.84
CA LEU A 268 -19.37 -5.65 10.64
C LEU A 268 -19.83 -4.33 10.01
N LYS A 269 -20.19 -3.38 10.87
CA LYS A 269 -20.51 -2.01 10.44
C LYS A 269 -19.23 -1.23 10.08
N PRO A 270 -19.25 -0.42 9.01
CA PRO A 270 -18.16 0.52 8.74
C PRO A 270 -18.01 1.59 9.85
N PRO A 271 -16.78 2.13 10.04
CA PRO A 271 -15.55 1.74 9.36
C PRO A 271 -15.02 0.40 9.85
N LYS A 272 -14.46 -0.42 8.95
CA LYS A 272 -13.87 -1.72 9.27
C LYS A 272 -12.66 -1.97 8.37
N SER A 273 -11.69 -2.73 8.86
CA SER A 273 -10.46 -3.06 8.14
C SER A 273 -10.14 -4.54 8.27
N SER A 274 -9.48 -5.11 7.29
CA SER A 274 -9.09 -6.51 7.23
C SER A 274 -7.80 -6.69 6.43
N GLY A 275 -7.25 -7.91 6.43
CA GLY A 275 -6.02 -8.21 5.74
C GLY A 275 -5.86 -9.70 5.44
N ARG A 276 -4.61 -10.08 5.14
CA ARG A 276 -4.22 -11.48 4.87
C ARG A 276 -4.40 -12.39 6.08
N GLU A 277 -4.35 -11.83 7.29
CA GLU A 277 -4.55 -12.53 8.55
C GLU A 277 -5.97 -13.07 8.70
N GLU A 278 -6.95 -12.44 8.03
CA GLU A 278 -8.36 -12.85 8.06
C GLU A 278 -8.77 -13.61 6.79
N PHE A 279 -8.33 -13.13 5.61
CA PHE A 279 -8.70 -13.66 4.31
C PHE A 279 -7.52 -14.34 3.60
N GLY A 280 -6.62 -14.99 4.34
CA GLY A 280 -5.45 -15.65 3.79
C GLY A 280 -5.63 -17.16 3.54
N SER A 281 -4.49 -17.84 3.38
CA SER A 281 -4.43 -19.28 3.07
C SER A 281 -5.06 -20.17 4.15
N GLU A 282 -5.08 -19.73 5.41
CA GLU A 282 -5.70 -20.49 6.50
C GLU A 282 -7.22 -20.58 6.31
N LEU A 283 -7.86 -19.45 5.99
CA LEU A 283 -9.28 -19.44 5.67
C LEU A 283 -9.60 -20.30 4.45
N MET A 284 -8.79 -20.21 3.38
CA MET A 284 -8.98 -20.99 2.15
C MET A 284 -8.90 -22.52 2.39
N ARG A 285 -8.11 -22.96 3.38
CA ARG A 285 -8.05 -24.40 3.76
C ARG A 285 -9.30 -24.88 4.49
N THR A 286 -10.06 -23.98 5.10
CA THR A 286 -11.29 -24.30 5.82
C THR A 286 -12.52 -24.29 4.91
N TRP A 287 -12.41 -23.72 3.74
CA TRP A 287 -13.42 -23.61 2.69
C TRP A 287 -13.19 -24.64 1.58
#